data_469817bb91777dc74b51a3847c1286d4
#
_entry.id   469817bb91777dc74b51a3847c1286d4
#
_cell.length_a   1.000
_cell.length_b   1.000
_cell.length_c   1.000
_cell.angle_alpha   90.00
_cell.angle_beta   90.00
_cell.angle_gamma   90.00
#
_symmetry.space_group_name_H-M   'P 1'
#
loop_
_entity.id
_entity.type
_entity.pdbx_description
1 polymer ?
#
loop_
_entity_poly.entity_id
_entity_poly.type
_entity_poly.pdbx_seq_one_letter_code
_entity_poly.pdbx_strand_id
1 'polypeptide(L)'
;MEIYQLRAFATAARLGNLTRTAEALHLTQPAITAQIKALEEELGVALFERRPGGITLTRAGELLLQDAEQILTTAGHLQGRARELQGEVTGQLVLGTLGDPESLRLGTLLGVLSEKLPLLEIKTRQGAAEDVREQVAAGLLLGGFYIGMQLPVEVGGLVLQTIHYRIVAPWRDSERVLHAGWRELAAMPWVGASPRHHVQVLLHGLFARQGLAPHQTIESDEVALPFSLARAGVGLALVREELALQGSERQEVVIWPHARVSAQLAFIYSHAAEHDPALVATLSALRGVWGLAGR
;
A
#
# COMPACT_ATOMS: atom_id res chain seq x y z
N MET A 1 12.20 15.21 -25.57
CA MET A 1 12.08 14.62 -24.20
C MET A 1 12.63 13.20 -24.22
N GLU A 2 13.64 12.95 -23.43
CA GLU A 2 14.39 11.70 -23.43
C GLU A 2 14.22 10.97 -22.09
N ILE A 3 14.23 9.64 -22.09
CA ILE A 3 14.04 8.81 -20.89
C ILE A 3 15.06 9.14 -19.78
N TYR A 4 16.31 9.47 -20.14
CA TYR A 4 17.32 9.82 -19.15
C TYR A 4 17.04 11.18 -18.47
N GLN A 5 16.38 12.13 -19.15
CA GLN A 5 15.95 13.41 -18.55
C GLN A 5 14.83 13.19 -17.53
N LEU A 6 13.85 12.34 -17.85
CA LEU A 6 12.79 11.95 -16.91
C LEU A 6 13.37 11.22 -15.69
N ARG A 7 14.38 10.36 -15.90
CA ARG A 7 15.08 9.68 -14.80
C ARG A 7 15.83 10.66 -13.91
N ALA A 8 16.52 11.65 -14.48
CA ALA A 8 17.19 12.70 -13.72
C ALA A 8 16.17 13.52 -12.90
N PHE A 9 15.03 13.88 -13.50
CA PHE A 9 13.95 14.61 -12.85
C PHE A 9 13.37 13.81 -11.66
N ALA A 10 12.91 12.56 -11.87
CA ALA A 10 12.30 11.74 -10.82
C ALA A 10 13.28 11.42 -9.68
N THR A 11 14.57 11.18 -10.01
CA THR A 11 15.60 10.94 -8.99
C THR A 11 15.92 12.21 -8.19
N ALA A 12 15.99 13.37 -8.84
CA ALA A 12 16.21 14.65 -8.19
C ALA A 12 15.04 15.06 -7.29
N ALA A 13 13.81 14.78 -7.70
CA ALA A 13 12.60 15.01 -6.89
C ALA A 13 12.65 14.19 -5.58
N ARG A 14 13.07 12.92 -5.66
CA ARG A 14 13.16 12.04 -4.50
C ARG A 14 14.28 12.40 -3.53
N LEU A 15 15.44 12.84 -4.05
CA LEU A 15 16.64 13.10 -3.24
C LEU A 15 16.76 14.56 -2.76
N GLY A 16 16.05 15.51 -3.38
CA GLY A 16 16.09 16.93 -3.05
C GLY A 16 17.45 17.59 -3.24
N ASN A 17 18.40 16.92 -3.89
CA ASN A 17 19.79 17.37 -4.01
C ASN A 17 20.44 16.88 -5.29
N LEU A 18 20.94 17.81 -6.13
CA LEU A 18 21.50 17.49 -7.44
C LEU A 18 22.84 16.72 -7.37
N THR A 19 23.64 16.97 -6.34
CA THR A 19 24.90 16.23 -6.15
C THR A 19 24.62 14.75 -5.83
N ARG A 20 23.73 14.50 -4.88
CA ARG A 20 23.30 13.12 -4.54
C ARG A 20 22.59 12.44 -5.71
N THR A 21 21.86 13.21 -6.53
CA THR A 21 21.25 12.69 -7.77
C THR A 21 22.31 12.25 -8.77
N ALA A 22 23.36 13.04 -8.92
CA ALA A 22 24.48 12.71 -9.81
C ALA A 22 25.21 11.43 -9.37
N GLU A 23 25.50 11.31 -8.08
CA GLU A 23 26.08 10.09 -7.49
C GLU A 23 25.18 8.87 -7.73
N ALA A 24 23.88 8.98 -7.47
CA ALA A 24 22.91 7.89 -7.63
C ALA A 24 22.75 7.44 -9.10
N LEU A 25 22.97 8.34 -10.06
CA LEU A 25 22.88 8.04 -11.49
C LEU A 25 24.24 7.84 -12.16
N HIS A 26 25.34 7.83 -11.38
CA HIS A 26 26.73 7.71 -11.89
C HIS A 26 27.08 8.75 -12.95
N LEU A 27 26.63 9.99 -12.73
CA LEU A 27 26.85 11.14 -13.61
C LEU A 27 27.51 12.28 -12.84
N THR A 28 27.89 13.32 -13.57
CA THR A 28 28.36 14.56 -12.93
C THR A 28 27.18 15.49 -12.62
N GLN A 29 27.31 16.31 -11.57
CA GLN A 29 26.27 17.30 -11.20
C GLN A 29 25.94 18.29 -12.34
N PRO A 30 26.90 18.82 -13.12
CA PRO A 30 26.60 19.62 -14.31
C PRO A 30 25.77 18.87 -15.36
N ALA A 31 26.01 17.56 -15.57
CA ALA A 31 25.23 16.75 -16.50
C ALA A 31 23.76 16.60 -16.03
N ILE A 32 23.53 16.33 -14.76
CA ILE A 32 22.16 16.29 -14.18
C ILE A 32 21.47 17.65 -14.32
N THR A 33 22.18 18.75 -14.02
CA THR A 33 21.63 20.10 -14.17
C THR A 33 21.24 20.38 -15.62
N ALA A 34 22.08 20.01 -16.59
CA ALA A 34 21.78 20.18 -18.00
C ALA A 34 20.58 19.33 -18.47
N GLN A 35 20.47 18.08 -17.99
CA GLN A 35 19.35 17.20 -18.33
C GLN A 35 18.02 17.75 -17.81
N ILE A 36 17.99 18.20 -16.55
CA ILE A 36 16.78 18.81 -15.95
C ILE A 36 16.42 20.09 -16.68
N LYS A 37 17.39 20.97 -16.92
CA LYS A 37 17.14 22.23 -17.64
C LYS A 37 16.60 22.01 -19.04
N ALA A 38 17.15 21.07 -19.79
CA ALA A 38 16.68 20.73 -21.13
C ALA A 38 15.21 20.18 -21.08
N LEU A 39 14.86 19.42 -20.05
CA LEU A 39 13.50 18.95 -19.84
C LEU A 39 12.56 20.12 -19.53
N GLU A 40 12.95 21.06 -18.64
CA GLU A 40 12.17 22.26 -18.30
C GLU A 40 11.97 23.16 -19.53
N GLU A 41 13.00 23.35 -20.36
CA GLU A 41 12.93 24.12 -21.60
C GLU A 41 11.94 23.48 -22.61
N GLU A 42 11.95 22.16 -22.74
CA GLU A 42 11.06 21.44 -23.65
C GLU A 42 9.59 21.46 -23.16
N LEU A 43 9.38 21.30 -21.84
CA LEU A 43 8.03 21.34 -21.23
C LEU A 43 7.51 22.77 -21.07
N GLY A 44 8.37 23.78 -21.16
CA GLY A 44 8.00 25.18 -20.99
C GLY A 44 7.67 25.59 -19.56
N VAL A 45 8.01 24.77 -18.58
CA VAL A 45 7.75 25.02 -17.14
C VAL A 45 8.95 24.67 -16.29
N ALA A 46 9.17 25.39 -15.18
CA ALA A 46 10.14 25.01 -14.19
C ALA A 46 9.62 23.86 -13.33
N LEU A 47 10.44 22.81 -13.16
CA LEU A 47 10.10 21.64 -12.34
C LEU A 47 10.64 21.78 -10.91
N PHE A 48 11.73 22.54 -10.73
CA PHE A 48 12.36 22.77 -9.44
C PHE A 48 12.53 24.25 -9.12
N GLU A 49 12.49 24.56 -7.84
CA GLU A 49 12.95 25.82 -7.26
C GLU A 49 14.14 25.57 -6.34
N ARG A 50 15.09 26.52 -6.33
CA ARG A 50 16.26 26.45 -5.45
C ARG A 50 15.91 26.95 -4.06
N ARG A 51 16.35 26.20 -3.03
CA ARG A 51 16.24 26.60 -1.63
C ARG A 51 17.57 26.46 -0.90
N PRO A 52 17.76 27.16 0.24
CA PRO A 52 18.92 26.90 1.09
C PRO A 52 18.97 25.41 1.47
N GLY A 53 20.01 24.70 1.02
CA GLY A 53 20.19 23.27 1.28
C GLY A 53 19.82 22.31 0.16
N GLY A 54 19.24 22.79 -0.98
CA GLY A 54 18.95 21.89 -2.09
C GLY A 54 17.95 22.42 -3.11
N ILE A 55 17.14 21.54 -3.63
CA ILE A 55 16.06 21.82 -4.57
C ILE A 55 14.73 21.25 -4.05
N THR A 56 13.63 21.90 -4.37
CA THR A 56 12.26 21.44 -4.09
C THR A 56 11.44 21.50 -5.38
N LEU A 57 10.43 20.63 -5.48
CA LEU A 57 9.51 20.69 -6.62
C LEU A 57 8.72 21.98 -6.63
N THR A 58 8.47 22.51 -7.82
CA THR A 58 7.43 23.49 -8.06
C THR A 58 6.06 22.81 -8.11
N ARG A 59 4.97 23.57 -8.13
CA ARG A 59 3.62 23.00 -8.35
C ARG A 59 3.52 22.24 -9.67
N ALA A 60 4.17 22.71 -10.73
CA ALA A 60 4.24 21.99 -12.00
C ALA A 60 5.05 20.69 -11.86
N GLY A 61 6.19 20.75 -11.14
CA GLY A 61 7.01 19.58 -10.85
C GLY A 61 6.25 18.49 -10.08
N GLU A 62 5.46 18.86 -9.08
CA GLU A 62 4.62 17.92 -8.31
C GLU A 62 3.61 17.19 -9.21
N LEU A 63 2.94 17.91 -10.10
CA LEU A 63 1.95 17.34 -11.01
C LEU A 63 2.60 16.43 -12.06
N LEU A 64 3.70 16.88 -12.67
CA LEU A 64 4.36 16.14 -13.74
C LEU A 64 5.23 14.98 -13.26
N LEU A 65 5.53 14.89 -11.95
CA LEU A 65 6.30 13.79 -11.39
C LEU A 65 5.61 12.44 -11.58
N GLN A 66 4.30 12.38 -11.37
CA GLN A 66 3.52 11.16 -11.55
C GLN A 66 3.56 10.69 -13.00
N ASP A 67 3.38 11.59 -13.96
CA ASP A 67 3.45 11.27 -15.39
C ASP A 67 4.85 10.79 -15.79
N ALA A 68 5.90 11.45 -15.28
CA ALA A 68 7.29 11.04 -15.54
C ALA A 68 7.59 9.64 -14.96
N GLU A 69 7.14 9.34 -13.74
CA GLU A 69 7.30 8.01 -13.13
C GLU A 69 6.53 6.94 -13.92
N GLN A 70 5.35 7.25 -14.41
CA GLN A 70 4.56 6.34 -15.24
C GLN A 70 5.26 6.02 -16.57
N ILE A 71 5.81 7.02 -17.26
CA ILE A 71 6.58 6.83 -18.50
C ILE A 71 7.81 5.96 -18.23
N LEU A 72 8.55 6.23 -17.16
CA LEU A 72 9.72 5.43 -16.78
C LEU A 72 9.36 3.97 -16.48
N THR A 73 8.25 3.74 -15.80
CA THR A 73 7.71 2.41 -15.50
C THR A 73 7.35 1.68 -16.79
N THR A 74 6.63 2.34 -17.69
CA THR A 74 6.23 1.78 -19.01
C THR A 74 7.44 1.45 -19.87
N ALA A 75 8.48 2.30 -19.87
CA ALA A 75 9.72 2.04 -20.58
C ALA A 75 10.46 0.83 -19.98
N GLY A 76 10.44 0.66 -18.67
CA GLY A 76 10.95 -0.53 -17.97
C GLY A 76 10.22 -1.80 -18.39
N HIS A 77 8.88 -1.76 -18.47
CA HIS A 77 8.07 -2.88 -18.95
C HIS A 77 8.41 -3.27 -20.40
N LEU A 78 8.59 -2.28 -21.29
CA LEU A 78 9.00 -2.56 -22.68
C LEU A 78 10.34 -3.30 -22.72
N GLN A 79 11.33 -2.87 -21.94
CA GLN A 79 12.63 -3.55 -21.85
C GLN A 79 12.50 -4.96 -21.26
N GLY A 80 11.66 -5.15 -20.23
CA GLY A 80 11.34 -6.46 -19.66
C GLY A 80 10.78 -7.40 -20.72
N ARG A 81 9.73 -6.99 -21.43
CA ARG A 81 9.10 -7.77 -22.51
C ARG A 81 10.06 -8.13 -23.64
N ALA A 82 10.97 -7.23 -24.00
CA ALA A 82 11.98 -7.53 -25.02
C ALA A 82 12.96 -8.64 -24.60
N ARG A 83 13.32 -8.71 -23.30
CA ARG A 83 14.16 -9.78 -22.72
C ARG A 83 13.40 -11.10 -22.57
N GLU A 84 12.10 -11.03 -22.26
CA GLU A 84 11.20 -12.19 -22.22
C GLU A 84 11.13 -12.93 -23.55
N LEU A 85 11.16 -12.22 -24.66
CA LEU A 85 11.27 -12.81 -26.00
C LEU A 85 12.58 -13.61 -26.20
N GLN A 86 13.55 -13.41 -25.30
CA GLN A 86 14.80 -14.18 -25.22
C GLN A 86 14.77 -15.29 -24.17
N GLY A 87 13.62 -15.50 -23.50
CA GLY A 87 13.41 -16.59 -22.52
C GLY A 87 13.89 -16.29 -21.10
N GLU A 88 14.28 -15.06 -20.78
CA GLU A 88 14.72 -14.66 -19.44
C GLU A 88 13.79 -13.63 -18.83
N VAL A 89 13.16 -13.98 -17.68
CA VAL A 89 12.39 -13.02 -16.89
C VAL A 89 13.37 -12.20 -16.04
N THR A 90 13.72 -11.02 -16.53
CA THR A 90 14.69 -10.12 -15.89
C THR A 90 14.06 -8.75 -15.65
N GLY A 91 14.67 -7.92 -14.80
CA GLY A 91 14.23 -6.54 -14.57
C GLY A 91 13.84 -6.29 -13.12
N GLN A 92 12.84 -5.46 -12.89
CA GLN A 92 12.41 -5.06 -11.55
C GLN A 92 10.94 -5.37 -11.36
N LEU A 93 10.63 -6.13 -10.31
CA LEU A 93 9.26 -6.40 -9.82
C LEU A 93 8.99 -5.50 -8.62
N VAL A 94 8.10 -4.52 -8.76
CA VAL A 94 7.69 -3.66 -7.65
C VAL A 94 6.31 -4.06 -7.17
N LEU A 95 6.23 -4.54 -5.91
CA LEU A 95 5.00 -5.02 -5.29
C LEU A 95 4.52 -4.05 -4.20
N GLY A 96 3.23 -3.69 -4.23
CA GLY A 96 2.58 -2.97 -3.16
C GLY A 96 2.32 -3.88 -1.95
N THR A 97 2.65 -3.42 -0.75
CA THR A 97 2.42 -4.16 0.50
C THR A 97 1.67 -3.32 1.52
N LEU A 98 1.04 -3.98 2.49
CA LEU A 98 0.38 -3.35 3.63
C LEU A 98 1.25 -3.51 4.89
N GLY A 99 0.84 -2.89 5.99
CA GLY A 99 1.61 -2.82 7.24
C GLY A 99 1.77 -4.12 8.05
N ASP A 100 1.22 -5.27 7.58
CA ASP A 100 1.28 -6.54 8.29
C ASP A 100 1.87 -7.66 7.40
N PRO A 101 3.20 -7.76 7.31
CA PRO A 101 3.88 -8.71 6.43
C PRO A 101 3.63 -10.18 6.78
N GLU A 102 3.41 -10.50 8.04
CA GLU A 102 3.10 -11.85 8.51
C GLU A 102 1.78 -12.35 7.92
N SER A 103 0.72 -11.57 8.09
CA SER A 103 -0.61 -11.88 7.54
C SER A 103 -0.64 -11.90 6.02
N LEU A 104 0.25 -11.17 5.36
CA LEU A 104 0.44 -11.21 3.91
C LEU A 104 1.29 -12.39 3.46
N ARG A 105 1.80 -13.22 4.38
CA ARG A 105 2.78 -14.29 4.09
C ARG A 105 3.91 -13.80 3.19
N LEU A 106 4.30 -12.54 3.37
CA LEU A 106 5.18 -11.82 2.45
C LEU A 106 6.55 -12.48 2.37
N GLY A 107 7.12 -12.91 3.50
CA GLY A 107 8.40 -13.59 3.53
C GLY A 107 8.40 -14.88 2.69
N THR A 108 7.36 -15.72 2.84
CA THR A 108 7.19 -16.95 2.05
C THR A 108 7.03 -16.64 0.55
N LEU A 109 6.22 -15.64 0.21
CA LEU A 109 6.03 -15.22 -1.19
C LEU A 109 7.35 -14.77 -1.83
N LEU A 110 8.09 -13.88 -1.14
CA LEU A 110 9.36 -13.35 -1.65
C LEU A 110 10.42 -14.46 -1.79
N GLY A 111 10.46 -15.42 -0.85
CA GLY A 111 11.33 -16.59 -0.96
C GLY A 111 11.05 -17.41 -2.22
N VAL A 112 9.78 -17.76 -2.45
CA VAL A 112 9.37 -18.49 -3.66
C VAL A 112 9.67 -17.73 -4.95
N LEU A 113 9.44 -16.40 -4.95
CA LEU A 113 9.74 -15.56 -6.13
C LEU A 113 11.24 -15.46 -6.39
N SER A 114 12.07 -15.30 -5.36
CA SER A 114 13.53 -15.25 -5.50
C SER A 114 14.12 -16.56 -6.04
N GLU A 115 13.56 -17.70 -5.68
CA GLU A 115 13.96 -19.01 -6.21
C GLU A 115 13.54 -19.18 -7.67
N LYS A 116 12.30 -18.81 -8.01
CA LYS A 116 11.75 -19.00 -9.36
C LYS A 116 12.24 -17.97 -10.38
N LEU A 117 12.56 -16.77 -9.94
CA LEU A 117 12.90 -15.62 -10.76
C LEU A 117 14.21 -14.97 -10.27
N PRO A 118 15.34 -15.70 -10.29
CA PRO A 118 16.60 -15.25 -9.68
C PRO A 118 17.23 -14.02 -10.35
N LEU A 119 16.78 -13.68 -11.57
CA LEU A 119 17.25 -12.50 -12.31
C LEU A 119 16.35 -11.27 -12.13
N LEU A 120 15.27 -11.39 -11.32
CA LEU A 120 14.39 -10.26 -10.98
C LEU A 120 14.85 -9.56 -9.70
N GLU A 121 15.02 -8.25 -9.77
CA GLU A 121 15.15 -7.41 -8.58
C GLU A 121 13.76 -7.17 -8.01
N ILE A 122 13.46 -7.75 -6.84
CA ILE A 122 12.16 -7.57 -6.19
C ILE A 122 12.22 -6.40 -5.22
N LYS A 123 11.31 -5.44 -5.38
CA LYS A 123 11.12 -4.31 -4.49
C LYS A 123 9.72 -4.33 -3.89
N THR A 124 9.60 -3.96 -2.63
CA THR A 124 8.31 -3.77 -1.97
C THR A 124 8.10 -2.31 -1.63
N ARG A 125 6.88 -1.81 -1.82
CA ARG A 125 6.46 -0.47 -1.40
C ARG A 125 5.27 -0.61 -0.46
N GLN A 126 5.46 -0.20 0.79
CA GLN A 126 4.39 -0.20 1.78
C GLN A 126 3.52 1.04 1.62
N GLY A 127 2.20 0.88 1.71
CA GLY A 127 1.22 1.96 1.68
C GLY A 127 -0.13 1.54 2.27
N ALA A 128 -1.08 2.48 2.33
CA ALA A 128 -2.46 2.15 2.61
C ALA A 128 -3.07 1.38 1.43
N ALA A 129 -4.14 0.61 1.67
CA ALA A 129 -4.77 -0.21 0.63
C ALA A 129 -5.22 0.62 -0.59
N GLU A 130 -5.75 1.82 -0.36
CA GLU A 130 -6.17 2.74 -1.42
C GLU A 130 -4.97 3.31 -2.21
N ASP A 131 -3.83 3.57 -1.56
CA ASP A 131 -2.62 4.04 -2.24
C ASP A 131 -2.05 2.94 -3.14
N VAL A 132 -2.05 1.68 -2.67
CA VAL A 132 -1.65 0.53 -3.48
C VAL A 132 -2.58 0.37 -4.68
N ARG A 133 -3.90 0.48 -4.49
CA ARG A 133 -4.89 0.41 -5.55
C ARG A 133 -4.65 1.46 -6.64
N GLU A 134 -4.48 2.73 -6.23
CA GLU A 134 -4.24 3.84 -7.15
C GLU A 134 -2.95 3.64 -7.96
N GLN A 135 -1.85 3.22 -7.29
CA GLN A 135 -0.58 2.97 -7.96
C GLN A 135 -0.63 1.76 -8.92
N VAL A 136 -1.41 0.72 -8.58
CA VAL A 136 -1.64 -0.43 -9.48
C VAL A 136 -2.48 -0.01 -10.68
N ALA A 137 -3.57 0.75 -10.46
CA ALA A 137 -4.42 1.25 -11.55
C ALA A 137 -3.65 2.20 -12.50
N ALA A 138 -2.73 3.01 -11.95
CA ALA A 138 -1.86 3.89 -12.71
C ALA A 138 -0.68 3.15 -13.41
N GLY A 139 -0.49 1.83 -13.18
CA GLY A 139 0.62 1.06 -13.73
C GLY A 139 1.98 1.37 -13.09
N LEU A 140 2.02 2.05 -11.95
CA LEU A 140 3.23 2.33 -11.19
C LEU A 140 3.72 1.12 -10.37
N LEU A 141 2.80 0.22 -10.03
CA LEU A 141 3.05 -1.09 -9.45
C LEU A 141 2.53 -2.17 -10.38
N LEU A 142 3.27 -3.25 -10.53
CA LEU A 142 2.81 -4.42 -11.28
C LEU A 142 1.59 -5.06 -10.59
N GLY A 143 1.62 -5.11 -9.27
CA GLY A 143 0.54 -5.55 -8.42
C GLY A 143 0.82 -5.27 -6.96
N GLY A 144 -0.14 -5.57 -6.09
CA GLY A 144 0.02 -5.37 -4.66
C GLY A 144 -1.12 -5.96 -3.84
N PHE A 145 -0.90 -6.03 -2.54
CA PHE A 145 -1.92 -6.48 -1.60
C PHE A 145 -2.96 -5.40 -1.36
N TYR A 146 -4.19 -5.82 -1.26
CA TYR A 146 -5.35 -4.96 -1.03
C TYR A 146 -6.28 -5.60 0.00
N ILE A 147 -6.85 -4.79 0.87
CA ILE A 147 -7.91 -5.22 1.80
C ILE A 147 -9.11 -4.28 1.61
N GLY A 148 -10.26 -4.86 1.29
CA GLY A 148 -11.50 -4.11 1.13
C GLY A 148 -12.73 -5.01 1.18
N MET A 149 -13.92 -4.42 1.18
CA MET A 149 -15.17 -5.19 1.19
C MET A 149 -15.42 -5.89 -0.15
N GLN A 150 -14.95 -5.30 -1.23
CA GLN A 150 -15.05 -5.81 -2.61
C GLN A 150 -13.77 -5.49 -3.37
N LEU A 151 -13.52 -6.24 -4.43
CA LEU A 151 -12.43 -5.93 -5.36
C LEU A 151 -12.80 -4.69 -6.19
N PRO A 152 -11.86 -3.77 -6.38
CA PRO A 152 -12.03 -2.64 -7.28
C PRO A 152 -12.20 -3.14 -8.73
N VAL A 153 -13.11 -2.51 -9.49
CA VAL A 153 -13.44 -2.95 -10.85
C VAL A 153 -12.40 -2.53 -11.91
N GLU A 154 -11.59 -1.52 -11.58
CA GLU A 154 -10.55 -0.97 -12.46
C GLU A 154 -9.26 -1.78 -12.51
N VAL A 155 -9.13 -2.81 -11.68
CA VAL A 155 -7.95 -3.67 -11.59
C VAL A 155 -8.33 -5.15 -11.58
N GLY A 156 -7.45 -6.00 -12.07
CA GLY A 156 -7.58 -7.44 -11.88
C GLY A 156 -7.30 -7.82 -10.44
N GLY A 157 -7.80 -8.97 -9.97
CA GLY A 157 -7.59 -9.37 -8.60
C GLY A 157 -7.68 -10.87 -8.35
N LEU A 158 -6.84 -11.36 -7.46
CA LEU A 158 -6.86 -12.70 -6.91
C LEU A 158 -7.24 -12.60 -5.43
N VAL A 159 -8.44 -13.04 -5.07
CA VAL A 159 -8.85 -13.14 -3.66
C VAL A 159 -8.04 -14.24 -2.98
N LEU A 160 -7.37 -13.89 -1.89
CA LEU A 160 -6.49 -14.77 -1.13
C LEU A 160 -7.23 -15.40 0.05
N GLN A 161 -7.93 -14.57 0.84
CA GLN A 161 -8.78 -15.03 1.95
C GLN A 161 -9.79 -13.97 2.38
N THR A 162 -10.78 -14.40 3.15
CA THR A 162 -11.66 -13.50 3.90
C THR A 162 -11.08 -13.26 5.28
N ILE A 163 -10.98 -11.99 5.67
CA ILE A 163 -10.53 -11.55 7.00
C ILE A 163 -11.74 -11.02 7.76
N HIS A 164 -11.81 -11.34 9.03
CA HIS A 164 -12.86 -10.86 9.91
C HIS A 164 -12.30 -9.87 10.93
N TYR A 165 -13.10 -8.87 11.27
CA TYR A 165 -12.79 -7.84 12.25
C TYR A 165 -13.86 -7.79 13.31
N ARG A 166 -13.45 -7.49 14.55
CA ARG A 166 -14.33 -7.32 15.70
C ARG A 166 -14.07 -5.97 16.38
N ILE A 167 -15.13 -5.40 16.93
CA ILE A 167 -15.00 -4.26 17.83
C ILE A 167 -14.59 -4.79 19.19
N VAL A 168 -13.49 -4.27 19.72
CA VAL A 168 -13.01 -4.56 21.07
C VAL A 168 -12.99 -3.30 21.92
N ALA A 169 -13.13 -3.49 23.21
CA ALA A 169 -13.01 -2.45 24.23
C ALA A 169 -12.14 -2.95 25.38
N PRO A 170 -11.65 -2.05 26.24
CA PRO A 170 -10.93 -2.44 27.46
C PRO A 170 -11.73 -3.40 28.31
N TRP A 171 -11.08 -4.40 28.89
CA TRP A 171 -11.77 -5.38 29.76
C TRP A 171 -12.54 -4.73 30.92
N ARG A 172 -12.02 -3.66 31.49
CA ARG A 172 -12.68 -2.90 32.60
C ARG A 172 -14.05 -2.32 32.22
N ASP A 173 -14.31 -2.13 30.91
CA ASP A 173 -15.56 -1.58 30.39
C ASP A 173 -16.54 -2.68 29.96
N SER A 174 -16.27 -3.96 30.28
CA SER A 174 -17.02 -5.13 29.79
C SER A 174 -18.50 -5.03 30.04
N GLU A 175 -18.90 -4.74 31.29
CA GLU A 175 -20.31 -4.67 31.66
C GLU A 175 -21.05 -3.60 30.83
N ARG A 176 -20.44 -2.43 30.68
CA ARG A 176 -21.01 -1.34 29.89
C ARG A 176 -21.07 -1.68 28.41
N VAL A 177 -19.99 -2.23 27.85
CA VAL A 177 -19.87 -2.49 26.41
C VAL A 177 -20.76 -3.63 25.95
N LEU A 178 -20.92 -4.70 26.74
CA LEU A 178 -21.77 -5.82 26.37
C LEU A 178 -23.26 -5.42 26.22
N HIS A 179 -23.73 -4.38 26.94
CA HIS A 179 -25.08 -3.89 26.89
C HIS A 179 -25.23 -2.62 26.02
N ALA A 180 -24.12 -2.02 25.56
CA ALA A 180 -24.13 -0.78 24.81
C ALA A 180 -24.75 -0.94 23.42
N GLY A 181 -25.60 0.00 23.03
CA GLY A 181 -26.10 0.17 21.68
C GLY A 181 -25.10 0.97 20.80
N TRP A 182 -25.37 1.04 19.50
CA TRP A 182 -24.53 1.75 18.53
C TRP A 182 -24.23 3.21 18.89
N ARG A 183 -25.23 3.93 19.42
CA ARG A 183 -25.10 5.35 19.81
C ARG A 183 -24.16 5.52 21.00
N GLU A 184 -24.23 4.62 21.97
CA GLU A 184 -23.35 4.66 23.14
C GLU A 184 -21.91 4.32 22.75
N LEU A 185 -21.74 3.29 21.91
CA LEU A 185 -20.43 2.96 21.38
C LEU A 185 -19.81 4.12 20.57
N ALA A 186 -20.62 4.79 19.73
CA ALA A 186 -20.14 5.93 18.96
C ALA A 186 -19.60 7.07 19.83
N ALA A 187 -20.19 7.27 21.01
CA ALA A 187 -19.80 8.33 21.95
C ALA A 187 -18.58 7.97 22.83
N MET A 188 -18.18 6.70 22.87
CA MET A 188 -16.97 6.27 23.59
C MET A 188 -15.71 6.67 22.84
N PRO A 189 -14.53 6.75 23.50
CA PRO A 189 -13.27 7.05 22.82
C PRO A 189 -12.84 5.90 21.89
N TRP A 190 -12.46 6.23 20.66
CA TRP A 190 -12.00 5.27 19.66
C TRP A 190 -10.56 5.51 19.27
N VAL A 191 -9.84 4.40 19.12
CA VAL A 191 -8.56 4.36 18.42
C VAL A 191 -8.86 3.99 16.96
N GLY A 192 -8.65 4.92 16.07
CA GLY A 192 -8.84 4.76 14.63
C GLY A 192 -7.53 4.87 13.86
N ALA A 193 -7.65 4.87 12.55
CA ALA A 193 -6.55 5.05 11.61
C ALA A 193 -6.82 6.28 10.71
N SER A 194 -5.88 6.58 9.83
CA SER A 194 -6.09 7.62 8.81
C SER A 194 -7.28 7.28 7.90
N PRO A 195 -7.94 8.27 7.28
CA PRO A 195 -9.13 8.04 6.47
C PRO A 195 -8.95 7.07 5.30
N ARG A 196 -7.72 6.93 4.78
CA ARG A 196 -7.39 6.01 3.67
C ARG A 196 -7.04 4.60 4.13
N HIS A 197 -6.84 4.38 5.42
CA HIS A 197 -6.53 3.06 5.96
C HIS A 197 -7.78 2.16 5.93
N HIS A 198 -7.64 0.92 5.45
CA HIS A 198 -8.77 -0.01 5.26
C HIS A 198 -9.59 -0.23 6.54
N VAL A 199 -8.96 -0.31 7.72
CA VAL A 199 -9.67 -0.46 9.00
C VAL A 199 -10.58 0.73 9.27
N GLN A 200 -10.13 1.96 8.95
CA GLN A 200 -10.93 3.17 9.12
C GLN A 200 -12.14 3.20 8.18
N VAL A 201 -11.92 2.80 6.92
CA VAL A 201 -13.01 2.68 5.93
C VAL A 201 -14.07 1.66 6.41
N LEU A 202 -13.64 0.50 6.93
CA LEU A 202 -14.53 -0.51 7.49
C LEU A 202 -15.30 0.02 8.71
N LEU A 203 -14.60 0.68 9.63
CA LEU A 203 -15.20 1.25 10.85
C LEU A 203 -16.24 2.31 10.51
N HIS A 204 -15.89 3.28 9.66
CA HIS A 204 -16.80 4.30 9.21
C HIS A 204 -18.02 3.71 8.48
N GLY A 205 -17.81 2.72 7.62
CA GLY A 205 -18.89 2.03 6.92
C GLY A 205 -19.89 1.34 7.87
N LEU A 206 -19.41 0.80 9.00
CA LEU A 206 -20.28 0.23 10.04
C LEU A 206 -21.17 1.28 10.68
N PHE A 207 -20.57 2.38 11.14
CA PHE A 207 -21.32 3.43 11.85
C PHE A 207 -22.21 4.25 10.91
N ALA A 208 -21.78 4.49 9.67
CA ALA A 208 -22.57 5.20 8.67
C ALA A 208 -23.92 4.52 8.36
N ARG A 209 -23.96 3.17 8.39
CA ARG A 209 -25.22 2.41 8.24
C ARG A 209 -26.23 2.68 9.36
N GLN A 210 -25.77 3.19 10.50
CA GLN A 210 -26.58 3.58 11.65
C GLN A 210 -26.81 5.10 11.72
N GLY A 211 -26.33 5.86 10.73
CA GLY A 211 -26.35 7.33 10.75
C GLY A 211 -25.48 7.94 11.84
N LEU A 212 -24.42 7.25 12.25
CA LEU A 212 -23.52 7.63 13.34
C LEU A 212 -22.08 7.75 12.86
N ALA A 213 -21.24 8.40 13.66
CA ALA A 213 -19.79 8.43 13.50
C ALA A 213 -19.11 8.14 14.84
N PRO A 214 -18.03 7.34 14.88
CA PRO A 214 -17.30 7.07 16.11
C PRO A 214 -16.50 8.29 16.56
N HIS A 215 -16.45 8.55 17.87
CA HIS A 215 -15.65 9.61 18.47
C HIS A 215 -14.17 9.18 18.52
N GLN A 216 -13.43 9.46 17.42
CA GLN A 216 -12.02 9.14 17.34
C GLN A 216 -11.17 10.10 18.18
N THR A 217 -10.40 9.55 19.11
CA THR A 217 -9.53 10.31 20.02
C THR A 217 -8.05 10.10 19.72
N ILE A 218 -7.70 9.00 19.06
CA ILE A 218 -6.34 8.66 18.64
C ILE A 218 -6.39 8.18 17.21
N GLU A 219 -5.41 8.60 16.39
CA GLU A 219 -5.20 8.16 15.01
C GLU A 219 -3.83 7.50 14.88
N SER A 220 -3.78 6.29 14.32
CA SER A 220 -2.53 5.60 14.01
C SER A 220 -2.73 4.56 12.90
N ASP A 221 -1.81 4.52 11.95
CA ASP A 221 -1.77 3.54 10.87
C ASP A 221 -0.94 2.29 11.23
N GLU A 222 -0.40 2.22 12.43
CA GLU A 222 0.28 1.02 12.92
C GLU A 222 -0.71 -0.11 13.25
N VAL A 223 -0.57 -1.25 12.60
CA VAL A 223 -1.52 -2.38 12.70
C VAL A 223 -1.65 -2.94 14.11
N ALA A 224 -0.56 -2.97 14.89
CA ALA A 224 -0.56 -3.54 16.24
C ALA A 224 -1.06 -2.57 17.33
N LEU A 225 -1.01 -1.25 17.07
CA LEU A 225 -1.26 -0.24 18.08
C LEU A 225 -2.72 -0.19 18.57
N PRO A 226 -3.77 -0.27 17.71
CA PRO A 226 -5.15 -0.21 18.17
C PRO A 226 -5.50 -1.28 19.20
N PHE A 227 -5.07 -2.52 18.99
CA PHE A 227 -5.28 -3.60 19.95
C PHE A 227 -4.53 -3.34 21.27
N SER A 228 -3.27 -2.89 21.18
CA SER A 228 -2.46 -2.58 22.36
C SER A 228 -3.09 -1.45 23.19
N LEU A 229 -3.61 -0.41 22.56
CA LEU A 229 -4.29 0.70 23.24
C LEU A 229 -5.62 0.30 23.85
N ALA A 230 -6.40 -0.55 23.18
CA ALA A 230 -7.63 -1.10 23.75
C ALA A 230 -7.33 -1.91 25.00
N ARG A 231 -6.30 -2.78 24.96
CA ARG A 231 -5.84 -3.55 26.12
C ARG A 231 -5.32 -2.66 27.25
N ALA A 232 -4.66 -1.56 26.93
CA ALA A 232 -4.17 -0.57 27.92
C ALA A 232 -5.29 0.30 28.51
N GLY A 233 -6.54 0.18 28.05
CA GLY A 233 -7.66 0.92 28.59
C GLY A 233 -7.89 2.29 27.97
N VAL A 234 -7.30 2.58 26.81
CA VAL A 234 -7.36 3.91 26.18
C VAL A 234 -8.69 4.13 25.43
N GLY A 235 -9.21 3.10 24.72
CA GLY A 235 -10.44 3.24 23.96
C GLY A 235 -10.81 1.98 23.21
N LEU A 236 -11.89 2.08 22.41
CA LEU A 236 -12.35 1.01 21.54
C LEU A 236 -11.52 0.95 20.26
N ALA A 237 -11.45 -0.23 19.65
CA ALA A 237 -10.79 -0.41 18.38
C ALA A 237 -11.50 -1.45 17.51
N LEU A 238 -11.35 -1.33 16.19
CA LEU A 238 -11.69 -2.39 15.24
C LEU A 238 -10.41 -3.18 14.93
N VAL A 239 -10.37 -4.44 15.32
CA VAL A 239 -9.18 -5.29 15.20
C VAL A 239 -9.51 -6.62 14.55
N ARG A 240 -8.51 -7.34 14.05
CA ARG A 240 -8.71 -8.70 13.52
C ARG A 240 -9.32 -9.62 14.54
N GLU A 241 -10.23 -10.48 14.09
CA GLU A 241 -10.98 -11.40 14.95
C GLU A 241 -10.06 -12.32 15.75
N GLU A 242 -8.95 -12.78 15.16
CA GLU A 242 -7.99 -13.64 15.84
C GLU A 242 -7.38 -12.96 17.09
N LEU A 243 -6.99 -11.69 16.94
CA LEU A 243 -6.47 -10.90 18.08
C LEU A 243 -7.56 -10.60 19.11
N ALA A 244 -8.78 -10.31 18.65
CA ALA A 244 -9.92 -10.06 19.54
C ALA A 244 -10.23 -11.29 20.40
N LEU A 245 -10.28 -12.49 19.79
CA LEU A 245 -10.56 -13.73 20.49
C LEU A 245 -9.46 -14.06 21.51
N GLN A 246 -8.19 -14.00 21.10
CA GLN A 246 -7.07 -14.23 22.00
C GLN A 246 -7.06 -13.26 23.20
N GLY A 247 -7.31 -11.98 22.96
CA GLY A 247 -7.38 -10.98 24.01
C GLY A 247 -8.60 -11.14 24.93
N SER A 248 -9.73 -11.60 24.39
CA SER A 248 -10.93 -11.89 25.18
C SER A 248 -10.74 -13.11 26.09
N GLU A 249 -10.13 -14.18 25.58
CA GLU A 249 -9.78 -15.36 26.39
C GLU A 249 -8.86 -15.03 27.56
N ARG A 250 -7.96 -14.07 27.38
CA ARG A 250 -7.03 -13.58 28.42
C ARG A 250 -7.62 -12.51 29.32
N GLN A 251 -8.89 -12.12 29.11
CA GLN A 251 -9.54 -11.02 29.83
C GLN A 251 -8.79 -9.67 29.69
N GLU A 252 -8.11 -9.47 28.57
CA GLU A 252 -7.43 -8.22 28.24
C GLU A 252 -8.39 -7.21 27.58
N VAL A 253 -9.30 -7.71 26.74
CA VAL A 253 -10.33 -6.94 26.06
C VAL A 253 -11.66 -7.66 26.08
N VAL A 254 -12.75 -6.92 25.92
CA VAL A 254 -14.10 -7.46 25.67
C VAL A 254 -14.48 -7.26 24.21
N ILE A 255 -15.10 -8.26 23.60
CA ILE A 255 -15.63 -8.17 22.22
C ILE A 255 -17.08 -7.72 22.28
N TRP A 256 -17.40 -6.63 21.56
CA TRP A 256 -18.78 -6.23 21.38
C TRP A 256 -19.51 -7.21 20.44
N PRO A 257 -20.64 -7.83 20.89
CA PRO A 257 -21.21 -8.98 20.20
C PRO A 257 -21.99 -8.63 18.90
N HIS A 258 -22.42 -7.36 18.74
CA HIS A 258 -23.38 -6.99 17.70
C HIS A 258 -22.73 -6.60 16.35
N ALA A 259 -21.41 -6.73 16.20
CA ALA A 259 -20.75 -6.52 14.93
C ALA A 259 -19.63 -7.54 14.64
N ARG A 260 -19.64 -8.02 13.43
CA ARG A 260 -18.57 -8.77 12.78
C ARG A 260 -18.45 -8.27 11.36
N VAL A 261 -17.28 -7.72 11.00
CA VAL A 261 -17.03 -7.17 9.68
C VAL A 261 -16.17 -8.14 8.90
N SER A 262 -16.54 -8.39 7.65
CA SER A 262 -15.73 -9.19 6.75
C SER A 262 -15.12 -8.31 5.67
N ALA A 263 -13.85 -8.52 5.37
CA ALA A 263 -13.14 -7.92 4.26
C ALA A 263 -12.38 -9.01 3.49
N GLN A 264 -12.11 -8.75 2.23
CA GLN A 264 -11.30 -9.63 1.39
C GLN A 264 -9.86 -9.14 1.41
N LEU A 265 -8.91 -10.01 1.76
CA LEU A 265 -7.53 -9.85 1.40
C LEU A 265 -7.35 -10.37 -0.02
N ALA A 266 -6.84 -9.55 -0.89
CA ALA A 266 -6.60 -9.88 -2.28
C ALA A 266 -5.22 -9.39 -2.72
N PHE A 267 -4.72 -9.95 -3.79
CA PHE A 267 -3.64 -9.38 -4.58
C PHE A 267 -4.26 -8.78 -5.85
N ILE A 268 -4.11 -7.47 -6.03
CA ILE A 268 -4.62 -6.73 -7.18
C ILE A 268 -3.49 -6.44 -8.16
N TYR A 269 -3.82 -6.30 -9.46
CA TYR A 269 -2.86 -6.04 -10.52
C TYR A 269 -3.48 -5.25 -11.66
N SER A 270 -2.66 -4.56 -12.44
CA SER A 270 -3.14 -3.83 -13.62
C SER A 270 -3.62 -4.79 -14.70
N HIS A 271 -4.80 -4.55 -15.29
CA HIS A 271 -5.28 -5.34 -16.43
C HIS A 271 -4.31 -5.31 -17.62
N ALA A 272 -3.60 -4.20 -17.82
CA ALA A 272 -2.58 -4.09 -18.87
C ALA A 272 -1.39 -5.03 -18.66
N ALA A 273 -1.15 -5.48 -17.43
CA ALA A 273 -0.07 -6.38 -17.06
C ALA A 273 -0.49 -7.85 -16.96
N GLU A 274 -1.72 -8.21 -17.28
CA GLU A 274 -2.27 -9.57 -17.08
C GLU A 274 -1.43 -10.69 -17.74
N HIS A 275 -0.77 -10.35 -18.84
CA HIS A 275 0.12 -11.26 -19.57
C HIS A 275 1.61 -11.05 -19.27
N ASP A 276 1.95 -10.20 -18.30
CA ASP A 276 3.33 -9.98 -17.88
C ASP A 276 3.86 -11.25 -17.17
N PRO A 277 4.96 -11.86 -17.63
CA PRO A 277 5.48 -13.10 -17.06
C PRO A 277 5.84 -12.99 -15.58
N ALA A 278 6.34 -11.84 -15.11
CA ALA A 278 6.62 -11.64 -13.70
C ALA A 278 5.31 -11.62 -12.88
N LEU A 279 4.23 -11.05 -13.42
CA LEU A 279 2.91 -11.11 -12.80
C LEU A 279 2.36 -12.54 -12.82
N VAL A 280 2.41 -13.23 -13.94
CA VAL A 280 1.94 -14.62 -14.06
C VAL A 280 2.66 -15.51 -13.04
N ALA A 281 3.99 -15.39 -12.92
CA ALA A 281 4.77 -16.12 -11.94
C ALA A 281 4.41 -15.72 -10.50
N THR A 282 4.16 -14.42 -10.24
CA THR A 282 3.72 -13.91 -8.93
C THR A 282 2.36 -14.48 -8.56
N LEU A 283 1.38 -14.48 -9.47
CA LEU A 283 0.05 -15.06 -9.23
C LEU A 283 0.12 -16.58 -9.00
N SER A 284 1.00 -17.29 -9.73
CA SER A 284 1.27 -18.70 -9.51
C SER A 284 1.87 -18.96 -8.12
N ALA A 285 2.84 -18.15 -7.70
CA ALA A 285 3.45 -18.24 -6.37
C ALA A 285 2.41 -17.95 -5.26
N LEU A 286 1.58 -16.91 -5.43
CA LEU A 286 0.49 -16.60 -4.50
C LEU A 286 -0.49 -17.75 -4.34
N ARG A 287 -0.92 -18.39 -5.46
CA ARG A 287 -1.79 -19.57 -5.37
C ARG A 287 -1.16 -20.68 -4.53
N GLY A 288 0.13 -20.95 -4.75
CA GLY A 288 0.87 -21.96 -3.96
C GLY A 288 0.96 -21.58 -2.48
N VAL A 289 1.37 -20.36 -2.17
CA VAL A 289 1.54 -19.86 -0.79
C VAL A 289 0.22 -19.87 -0.01
N TRP A 290 -0.91 -19.60 -0.69
CA TRP A 290 -2.24 -19.52 -0.07
C TRP A 290 -3.04 -20.81 -0.21
N GLY A 291 -2.51 -21.84 -0.87
CA GLY A 291 -3.20 -23.12 -1.07
C GLY A 291 -4.46 -22.99 -1.92
N LEU A 292 -4.49 -22.04 -2.85
CA LEU A 292 -5.64 -21.83 -3.73
C LEU A 292 -5.60 -22.84 -4.88
N ALA A 293 -6.72 -23.54 -5.10
CA ALA A 293 -6.84 -24.49 -6.22
C ALA A 293 -6.61 -23.76 -7.56
N GLY A 294 -5.76 -24.31 -8.42
CA GLY A 294 -5.57 -23.81 -9.78
C GLY A 294 -6.88 -23.90 -10.57
N ARG A 295 -7.31 -22.80 -11.17
CA ARG A 295 -8.24 -22.85 -12.30
C ARG A 295 -7.45 -22.91 -13.57
#